data_f1b2596cc8baa01456df341b318f7345
#
_entry.id   f1b2596cc8baa01456df341b318f7345
#
_cell.length_a   1.000
_cell.length_b   1.000
_cell.length_c   1.000
_cell.angle_alpha   90.00
_cell.angle_beta   90.00
_cell.angle_gamma   90.00
#
_symmetry.space_group_name_H-M   'P 1'
#
loop_
_entity.id
_entity.type
_entity.pdbx_description
1 polymer ?
#
loop_
_entity_poly.entity_id
_entity_poly.type
_entity_poly.pdbx_seq_one_letter_code
_entity_poly.pdbx_strand_id
1 'polypeptide(L)'
;MSKDGLNRMEFEISELAKAVGFSVISKDRNPAWKPINGKFANDILDELKIYKPNARITAVHAGLECGVLLEKKAGLSACSIGPNIYSPHSTREHCEVASALFIEKVVRGIVKKYNS
;
A
#
# COMPACT_ATOMS: atom_id res chain seq x y z
N MET A 1 -9.54 4.99 -4.31
CA MET A 1 -10.01 6.40 -4.51
C MET A 1 -9.45 6.88 -5.83
N SER A 2 -10.19 7.69 -6.60
CA SER A 2 -9.69 8.25 -7.86
C SER A 2 -8.95 9.57 -7.63
N LYS A 3 -8.12 9.99 -8.60
CA LYS A 3 -7.43 11.28 -8.55
C LYS A 3 -8.44 12.44 -8.46
N ASP A 4 -9.52 12.37 -9.22
CA ASP A 4 -10.58 13.38 -9.22
C ASP A 4 -11.32 13.41 -7.87
N GLY A 5 -11.55 12.28 -7.24
CA GLY A 5 -12.13 12.21 -5.90
C GLY A 5 -11.26 12.90 -4.85
N LEU A 6 -9.94 12.70 -4.90
CA LEU A 6 -9.01 13.41 -4.00
C LEU A 6 -9.00 14.92 -4.25
N ASN A 7 -8.98 15.34 -5.53
CA ASN A 7 -9.03 16.75 -5.90
C ASN A 7 -10.31 17.43 -5.37
N ARG A 8 -11.44 16.75 -5.52
CA ARG A 8 -12.72 17.25 -5.04
C ARG A 8 -12.75 17.39 -3.52
N MET A 9 -12.30 16.38 -2.79
CA MET A 9 -12.23 16.43 -1.32
C MET A 9 -11.32 17.57 -0.83
N GLU A 10 -10.14 17.72 -1.44
CA GLU A 10 -9.21 18.80 -1.10
C GLU A 10 -9.87 20.17 -1.32
N PHE A 11 -10.54 20.35 -2.46
CA PHE A 11 -11.27 21.58 -2.76
C PHE A 11 -12.37 21.85 -1.73
N GLU A 12 -13.26 20.89 -1.48
CA GLU A 12 -14.39 21.05 -0.55
C GLU A 12 -13.91 21.38 0.88
N ILE A 13 -12.87 20.67 1.37
CA ILE A 13 -12.28 20.93 2.69
C ILE A 13 -11.63 22.31 2.74
N SER A 14 -10.93 22.70 1.67
CA SER A 14 -10.26 24.01 1.61
C SER A 14 -11.27 25.17 1.62
N GLU A 15 -12.36 25.05 0.88
CA GLU A 15 -13.41 26.08 0.85
C GLU A 15 -14.13 26.19 2.19
N LEU A 16 -14.41 25.06 2.84
CA LEU A 16 -14.99 25.07 4.17
C LEU A 16 -14.06 25.74 5.21
N ALA A 17 -12.78 25.40 5.18
CA ALA A 17 -11.79 25.98 6.08
C ALA A 17 -11.66 27.51 5.89
N LYS A 18 -11.60 27.97 4.64
CA LYS A 18 -11.57 29.41 4.31
C LYS A 18 -12.83 30.15 4.79
N ALA A 19 -14.00 29.52 4.62
CA ALA A 19 -15.28 30.12 5.04
C ALA A 19 -15.36 30.37 6.56
N VAL A 20 -14.60 29.61 7.36
CA VAL A 20 -14.51 29.80 8.83
C VAL A 20 -13.21 30.52 9.27
N GLY A 21 -12.50 31.15 8.34
CA GLY A 21 -11.38 32.06 8.62
C GLY A 21 -10.00 31.40 8.69
N PHE A 22 -9.85 30.11 8.29
CA PHE A 22 -8.53 29.46 8.22
C PHE A 22 -7.83 29.73 6.89
N SER A 23 -6.49 29.85 6.92
CA SER A 23 -5.64 29.72 5.76
C SER A 23 -5.34 28.25 5.50
N VAL A 24 -5.38 27.84 4.23
CA VAL A 24 -5.16 26.43 3.84
C VAL A 24 -3.83 26.30 3.12
N ILE A 25 -2.98 25.39 3.59
CA ILE A 25 -1.75 24.97 2.92
C ILE A 25 -1.88 23.47 2.66
N SER A 26 -1.86 23.07 1.38
CA SER A 26 -1.83 21.66 0.98
C SER A 26 -0.39 21.22 0.75
N LYS A 27 0.04 20.17 1.44
CA LYS A 27 1.39 19.59 1.33
C LYS A 27 1.30 18.05 1.35
N ASP A 28 2.38 17.43 0.92
CA ASP A 28 2.61 15.97 1.06
C ASP A 28 1.50 15.12 0.46
N ARG A 29 1.09 15.46 -0.74
CA ARG A 29 0.02 14.78 -1.45
C ARG A 29 0.45 13.39 -1.91
N ASN A 30 -0.17 12.36 -1.36
CA ASN A 30 0.01 10.99 -1.82
C ASN A 30 -0.82 10.73 -3.09
N PRO A 31 -0.25 10.06 -4.10
CA PRO A 31 -0.98 9.72 -5.32
C PRO A 31 -2.10 8.73 -5.03
N ALA A 32 -3.23 8.94 -5.70
CA ALA A 32 -4.27 7.91 -5.76
C ALA A 32 -3.76 6.74 -6.61
N TRP A 33 -3.89 5.52 -6.11
CA TRP A 33 -3.54 4.34 -6.88
C TRP A 33 -4.68 3.32 -6.86
N LYS A 34 -4.75 2.54 -7.93
CA LYS A 34 -5.72 1.47 -8.07
C LYS A 34 -4.99 0.14 -7.98
N PRO A 35 -5.37 -0.75 -7.06
CA PRO A 35 -4.79 -2.09 -6.99
C PRO A 35 -4.99 -2.81 -8.32
N ILE A 36 -3.94 -3.44 -8.82
CA ILE A 36 -3.97 -4.25 -10.02
C ILE A 36 -3.79 -5.71 -9.60
N ASN A 37 -4.85 -6.48 -9.69
CA ASN A 37 -4.81 -7.93 -9.50
C ASN A 37 -4.26 -8.58 -10.77
N GLY A 38 -2.94 -8.49 -10.95
CA GLY A 38 -2.22 -9.06 -12.08
C GLY A 38 -1.47 -10.34 -11.72
N LYS A 39 -0.79 -10.91 -12.71
CA LYS A 39 0.04 -12.12 -12.53
C LYS A 39 0.99 -11.98 -11.35
N PHE A 40 1.69 -10.85 -11.22
CA PHE A 40 2.65 -10.61 -10.14
C PHE A 40 2.04 -10.70 -8.74
N ALA A 41 0.87 -10.09 -8.54
CA ALA A 41 0.16 -10.15 -7.25
C ALA A 41 -0.31 -11.59 -6.92
N ASN A 42 -0.77 -12.33 -7.93
CA ASN A 42 -1.15 -13.74 -7.78
C ASN A 42 0.06 -14.63 -7.48
N ASP A 43 1.20 -14.41 -8.13
CA ASP A 43 2.44 -15.14 -7.85
C ASP A 43 2.90 -14.94 -6.39
N ILE A 44 2.77 -13.71 -5.86
CA ILE A 44 3.05 -13.42 -4.46
C ILE A 44 2.04 -14.12 -3.54
N LEU A 45 0.76 -14.11 -3.89
CA LEU A 45 -0.27 -14.76 -3.11
C LEU A 45 -0.03 -16.27 -3.02
N ASP A 46 0.34 -16.90 -4.14
CA ASP A 46 0.62 -18.34 -4.19
C ASP A 46 1.81 -18.68 -3.29
N GLU A 47 2.87 -17.88 -3.33
CA GLU A 47 4.03 -18.06 -2.45
C GLU A 47 3.67 -17.84 -0.97
N LEU A 48 2.84 -16.83 -0.67
CA LEU A 48 2.33 -16.60 0.68
C LEU A 48 1.51 -17.77 1.21
N LYS A 49 0.69 -18.40 0.35
CA LYS A 49 -0.18 -19.54 0.73
C LYS A 49 0.58 -20.78 1.14
N ILE A 50 1.83 -20.94 0.74
CA ILE A 50 2.71 -22.03 1.22
C ILE A 50 2.85 -21.98 2.74
N TYR A 51 2.89 -20.76 3.31
CA TYR A 51 3.07 -20.52 4.74
C TYR A 51 1.78 -20.13 5.46
N LYS A 52 0.86 -19.49 4.76
CA LYS A 52 -0.42 -19.00 5.27
C LYS A 52 -1.55 -19.36 4.28
N PRO A 53 -2.13 -20.55 4.38
CA PRO A 53 -3.15 -21.02 3.42
C PRO A 53 -4.35 -20.08 3.24
N ASN A 54 -4.69 -19.32 4.29
CA ASN A 54 -5.79 -18.33 4.27
C ASN A 54 -5.37 -16.93 3.80
N ALA A 55 -4.15 -16.75 3.27
CA ALA A 55 -3.71 -15.48 2.72
C ALA A 55 -4.61 -15.04 1.58
N ARG A 56 -4.86 -13.73 1.49
CA ARG A 56 -5.72 -13.12 0.46
C ARG A 56 -5.20 -11.75 0.06
N ILE A 57 -5.50 -11.36 -1.17
CA ILE A 57 -5.27 -10.00 -1.64
C ILE A 57 -6.39 -9.12 -1.12
N THR A 58 -6.04 -7.98 -0.53
CA THR A 58 -7.00 -6.96 -0.10
C THR A 58 -6.56 -5.59 -0.60
N ALA A 59 -7.51 -4.67 -0.73
CA ALA A 59 -7.24 -3.28 -0.98
C ALA A 59 -7.42 -2.50 0.33
N VAL A 60 -6.52 -1.57 0.61
CA VAL A 60 -6.60 -0.70 1.77
C VAL A 60 -6.65 0.77 1.34
N HIS A 61 -7.36 1.59 2.09
CA HIS A 61 -7.39 3.04 1.91
C HIS A 61 -6.22 3.67 2.68
N ALA A 62 -5.01 3.43 2.20
CA ALA A 62 -3.80 3.99 2.78
C ALA A 62 -2.87 4.49 1.68
N GLY A 63 -2.08 5.52 1.98
CA GLY A 63 -0.95 5.91 1.15
C GLY A 63 0.14 4.86 1.29
N LEU A 64 0.51 4.23 0.18
CA LEU A 64 1.58 3.23 0.12
C LEU A 64 2.60 3.62 -0.94
N GLU A 65 3.83 3.21 -0.73
CA GLU A 65 4.94 3.42 -1.67
C GLU A 65 4.64 2.88 -3.06
N CYS A 66 3.84 1.81 -3.15
CA CYS A 66 3.34 1.28 -4.42
C CYS A 66 2.64 2.34 -5.27
N GLY A 67 1.86 3.24 -4.66
CA GLY A 67 1.19 4.33 -5.36
C GLY A 67 2.18 5.28 -6.03
N VAL A 68 3.23 5.66 -5.30
CA VAL A 68 4.30 6.54 -5.80
C VAL A 68 5.08 5.89 -6.94
N LEU A 69 5.41 4.60 -6.80
CA LEU A 69 6.13 3.85 -7.83
C LEU A 69 5.32 3.70 -9.12
N LEU A 70 4.03 3.39 -9.00
CA LEU A 70 3.12 3.23 -10.14
C LEU A 70 2.86 4.55 -10.86
N GLU A 71 2.85 5.69 -10.15
CA GLU A 71 2.73 7.01 -10.78
C GLU A 71 3.99 7.36 -11.58
N LYS A 72 5.18 7.00 -11.08
CA LYS A 72 6.46 7.33 -11.73
C LYS A 72 6.78 6.43 -12.92
N LYS A 73 6.28 5.20 -12.95
CA LYS A 73 6.60 4.25 -14.01
C LYS A 73 5.36 3.51 -14.50
N ALA A 74 4.89 3.88 -15.69
CA ALA A 74 3.78 3.18 -16.35
C ALA A 74 4.15 1.72 -16.63
N GLY A 75 3.17 0.82 -16.47
CA GLY A 75 3.36 -0.61 -16.71
C GLY A 75 4.07 -1.37 -15.58
N LEU A 76 4.43 -0.69 -14.48
CA LEU A 76 4.97 -1.36 -13.31
C LEU A 76 3.86 -2.20 -12.64
N SER A 77 4.23 -3.38 -12.16
CA SER A 77 3.40 -4.17 -11.24
C SER A 77 3.97 -4.05 -9.83
N ALA A 78 3.16 -3.65 -8.88
CA ALA A 78 3.56 -3.50 -7.49
C ALA A 78 2.53 -4.12 -6.55
N CYS A 79 3.02 -4.77 -5.50
CA CYS A 79 2.21 -5.36 -4.45
C CYS A 79 2.93 -5.15 -3.12
N SER A 80 2.20 -4.73 -2.09
CA SER A 80 2.74 -4.58 -0.75
C SER A 80 2.52 -5.85 0.05
N ILE A 81 3.58 -6.35 0.67
CA ILE A 81 3.55 -7.44 1.64
C ILE A 81 4.41 -7.05 2.84
N GLY A 82 4.10 -7.60 3.99
CA GLY A 82 4.88 -7.32 5.19
C GLY A 82 4.53 -8.23 6.35
N PRO A 83 5.29 -8.14 7.44
CA PRO A 83 5.00 -8.86 8.67
C PRO A 83 3.74 -8.34 9.36
N ASN A 84 3.31 -9.08 10.37
CA ASN A 84 2.23 -8.61 11.24
C ASN A 84 2.74 -7.45 12.11
N ILE A 85 2.08 -6.30 11.96
CA ILE A 85 2.36 -5.10 12.75
C ILE A 85 1.14 -4.82 13.62
N TYR A 86 1.38 -4.53 14.87
CA TYR A 86 0.36 -4.22 15.87
C TYR A 86 0.48 -2.78 16.33
N SER A 87 -0.65 -2.12 16.53
CA SER A 87 -0.74 -0.72 16.95
C SER A 87 0.09 0.25 16.10
N PRO A 88 0.00 0.20 14.74
CA PRO A 88 0.80 1.07 13.88
C PRO A 88 0.55 2.55 14.21
N HIS A 89 1.56 3.38 13.99
CA HIS A 89 1.54 4.83 14.25
C HIS A 89 1.29 5.21 15.73
N SER A 90 1.68 4.35 16.66
CA SER A 90 1.58 4.61 18.09
C SER A 90 2.88 4.27 18.84
N THR A 91 2.99 4.74 20.09
CA THR A 91 4.12 4.41 20.97
C THR A 91 4.18 2.93 21.37
N ARG A 92 3.15 2.15 21.03
CA ARG A 92 3.07 0.69 21.26
C ARG A 92 3.24 -0.11 19.98
N GLU A 93 3.65 0.52 18.90
CA GLU A 93 3.90 -0.17 17.64
C GLU A 93 4.96 -1.26 17.81
N HIS A 94 4.65 -2.45 17.37
CA HIS A 94 5.56 -3.59 17.40
C HIS A 94 5.26 -4.56 16.27
N CYS A 95 6.28 -5.35 15.91
CA CYS A 95 6.24 -6.34 14.85
C CYS A 95 6.39 -7.74 15.43
N GLU A 96 5.64 -8.69 14.90
CA GLU A 96 5.81 -10.12 15.20
C GLU A 96 7.03 -10.67 14.45
N VAL A 97 8.09 -11.00 15.19
CA VAL A 97 9.36 -11.49 14.61
C VAL A 97 9.17 -12.75 13.76
N ALA A 98 8.36 -13.69 14.20
CA ALA A 98 8.08 -14.90 13.44
C ALA A 98 7.47 -14.62 12.06
N SER A 99 6.60 -13.60 11.98
CA SER A 99 6.02 -13.18 10.70
C SER A 99 7.03 -12.47 9.80
N ALA A 100 7.99 -11.73 10.35
CA ALA A 100 9.07 -11.13 9.58
C ALA A 100 9.96 -12.20 8.93
N LEU A 101 10.30 -13.25 9.67
CA LEU A 101 11.11 -14.36 9.17
C LEU A 101 10.40 -15.15 8.04
N PHE A 102 9.08 -15.30 8.09
CA PHE A 102 8.40 -15.97 7.00
C PHE A 102 8.24 -15.07 5.77
N ILE A 103 8.06 -13.75 5.93
CA ILE A 103 8.04 -12.81 4.80
C ILE A 103 9.38 -12.82 4.06
N GLU A 104 10.51 -12.92 4.76
CA GLU A 104 11.82 -13.11 4.12
C GLU A 104 11.83 -14.33 3.19
N LYS A 105 11.31 -15.47 3.66
CA LYS A 105 11.22 -16.69 2.83
C LYS A 105 10.35 -16.49 1.60
N VAL A 106 9.20 -15.83 1.73
CA VAL A 106 8.31 -15.47 0.62
C VAL A 106 9.04 -14.61 -0.40
N VAL A 107 9.73 -13.56 0.04
CA VAL A 107 10.50 -12.68 -0.86
C VAL A 107 11.57 -13.47 -1.61
N ARG A 108 12.31 -14.34 -0.93
CA ARG A 108 13.32 -15.21 -1.57
C ARG A 108 12.69 -16.15 -2.61
N GLY A 109 11.52 -16.72 -2.32
CA GLY A 109 10.77 -17.57 -3.26
C GLY A 109 10.38 -16.80 -4.53
N ILE A 110 9.84 -15.60 -4.37
CA ILE A 110 9.47 -14.73 -5.49
C ILE A 110 10.69 -14.32 -6.32
N VAL A 111 11.78 -13.88 -5.68
CA VAL A 111 13.03 -13.52 -6.38
C VAL A 111 13.56 -14.70 -7.19
N LYS A 112 13.56 -15.90 -6.62
CA LYS A 112 13.98 -17.12 -7.33
C LYS A 112 13.09 -17.40 -8.54
N LYS A 113 11.76 -17.27 -8.41
CA LYS A 113 10.79 -17.49 -9.49
C LYS A 113 10.99 -16.55 -10.68
N TYR A 114 11.44 -15.31 -10.42
CA TYR A 114 11.62 -14.29 -11.46
C TYR A 114 13.07 -14.19 -11.99
N ASN A 115 14.02 -14.90 -11.40
CA ASN A 115 15.41 -14.99 -11.85
C ASN A 115 15.76 -16.35 -12.52
N SER A 116 14.78 -17.23 -12.68
CA SER A 116 14.87 -18.46 -13.46
C SER A 116 14.27 -18.18 -14.85
#